data_7de58a8faef19a34401ed16a4d770d10
#
_entry.id   7de58a8faef19a34401ed16a4d770d10
#
_cell.length_a   1.000
_cell.length_b   1.000
_cell.length_c   1.000
_cell.angle_alpha   90.00
_cell.angle_beta   90.00
_cell.angle_gamma   90.00
#
_symmetry.space_group_name_H-M   'P 1'
#
loop_
_entity.id
_entity.type
_entity.pdbx_description
1 polymer ?
#
loop_
_entity_poly.entity_id
_entity_poly.type
_entity_poly.pdbx_seq_one_letter_code
_entity_poly.pdbx_strand_id
1 'polypeptide(L)'
;MKTIFVLFDSLVRNALECYGGSAVATPQFQRFAQRAVTFDNHYVGSLPCMPARRDLHTGRLNFLHRSWGALEPFDQSFSELLRARGTYTHLISDHYHYWEDGGATYHNRYSSWEFIRGQEWDKWKAMVQPPLERFRQMYHPMQQPEGPNDGRLQAMVNRQYMKEEADFCCPRTFKAGFDFLDTNRDADNWVLHLECFDPHEPFASPARFREAYPTGYTGPILDWPRYKCCEETALEVQEMRANYAALLSMCDEYFGRLLDYMDRHAMWADTTLILSTDHGFLLAEHDWWGKNRMPFFNEIAHPAFAAQAGQRRQALTQTTDLMPTLLALHGVQPPTTVEGHSLLPLLEQDMPLREAAIYGMFGAATNITDGRYTYFRYPKDMTRQDLFEYTLMPMHLKSMFAVADLAQAELARGFNFTQGVPLLKVPARRNAKGQPVGHTGQGSGYEDTTTVLFDLVADPEQLQPIRDEAVEQRLMAQVALLLEKNDAPPEAFLRLDLPVPAKP
;
A
#
# COMPACT_ATOMS: atom_id res chain seq x y z
N MET A 1 -20.11 2.05 -19.32
CA MET A 1 -18.86 2.53 -18.70
C MET A 1 -17.98 1.34 -18.31
N LYS A 2 -16.75 1.34 -18.77
CA LYS A 2 -15.76 0.31 -18.45
C LYS A 2 -14.61 0.95 -17.66
N THR A 3 -14.09 0.27 -16.66
CA THR A 3 -12.96 0.78 -15.88
C THR A 3 -11.91 -0.32 -15.70
N ILE A 4 -10.67 -0.01 -16.02
CA ILE A 4 -9.50 -0.81 -15.68
C ILE A 4 -8.77 -0.06 -14.56
N PHE A 5 -8.66 -0.67 -13.40
CA PHE A 5 -7.92 -0.15 -12.27
C PHE A 5 -6.69 -1.03 -12.05
N VAL A 6 -5.51 -0.49 -12.35
CA VAL A 6 -4.23 -1.16 -12.16
C VAL A 6 -3.60 -0.67 -10.87
N LEU A 7 -3.26 -1.60 -9.98
CA LEU A 7 -2.57 -1.35 -8.72
C LEU A 7 -1.26 -2.14 -8.70
N PHE A 8 -0.13 -1.44 -8.54
CA PHE A 8 1.16 -2.07 -8.22
C PHE A 8 1.47 -1.89 -6.74
N ASP A 9 2.03 -2.90 -6.08
CA ASP A 9 2.44 -2.81 -4.68
C ASP A 9 3.87 -2.26 -4.58
N SER A 10 4.11 -1.37 -3.63
CA SER A 10 5.46 -0.82 -3.35
C SER A 10 6.13 -0.10 -4.54
N LEU A 11 5.33 0.52 -5.42
CA LEU A 11 5.83 1.27 -6.58
C LEU A 11 6.40 2.62 -6.12
N VAL A 12 7.73 2.74 -6.15
CA VAL A 12 8.44 3.95 -5.74
C VAL A 12 8.25 5.05 -6.79
N ARG A 13 7.53 6.11 -6.42
CA ARG A 13 7.21 7.24 -7.30
C ARG A 13 8.46 7.90 -7.90
N ASN A 14 9.49 8.12 -7.08
CA ASN A 14 10.72 8.79 -7.49
C ASN A 14 11.57 7.95 -8.46
N ALA A 15 11.27 6.66 -8.65
CA ALA A 15 11.89 5.82 -9.65
C ALA A 15 11.27 5.98 -11.05
N LEU A 16 10.09 6.62 -11.17
CA LEU A 16 9.36 6.76 -12.43
C LEU A 16 9.80 8.01 -13.19
N GLU A 17 10.06 7.87 -14.51
CA GLU A 17 10.42 8.98 -15.40
C GLU A 17 9.39 10.12 -15.38
N CYS A 18 8.09 9.80 -15.30
CA CYS A 18 7.02 10.80 -15.26
C CYS A 18 7.02 11.66 -13.98
N TYR A 19 7.78 11.27 -12.96
CA TYR A 19 8.03 12.05 -11.75
C TYR A 19 9.49 12.50 -11.61
N GLY A 20 10.28 12.41 -12.70
CA GLY A 20 11.68 12.87 -12.72
C GLY A 20 12.72 11.81 -12.40
N GLY A 21 12.31 10.56 -12.19
CA GLY A 21 13.23 9.43 -12.02
C GLY A 21 14.09 9.20 -13.25
N SER A 22 15.36 8.84 -13.04
CA SER A 22 16.31 8.59 -14.14
C SER A 22 17.10 7.30 -13.96
N ALA A 23 16.99 6.65 -12.81
CA ALA A 23 17.74 5.42 -12.50
C ALA A 23 17.12 4.17 -13.12
N VAL A 24 15.82 4.21 -13.43
CA VAL A 24 15.06 3.09 -14.00
C VAL A 24 14.37 3.55 -15.28
N ALA A 25 14.49 2.77 -16.34
CA ALA A 25 13.75 3.02 -17.58
C ALA A 25 12.28 2.63 -17.39
N THR A 26 11.38 3.63 -17.44
CA THR A 26 9.94 3.47 -17.28
C THR A 26 9.15 4.20 -18.38
N PRO A 27 9.47 3.94 -19.66
CA PRO A 27 8.91 4.69 -20.79
C PRO A 27 7.39 4.48 -20.95
N GLN A 28 6.82 3.37 -20.47
CA GLN A 28 5.40 3.11 -20.62
C GLN A 28 4.57 3.85 -19.56
N PHE A 29 5.07 3.96 -18.32
CA PHE A 29 4.48 4.84 -17.32
C PHE A 29 4.55 6.31 -17.79
N GLN A 30 5.68 6.72 -18.40
CA GLN A 30 5.81 8.05 -19.02
C GLN A 30 4.82 8.24 -20.17
N ARG A 31 4.65 7.26 -21.06
CA ARG A 31 3.66 7.26 -22.16
C ARG A 31 2.23 7.42 -21.62
N PHE A 32 1.90 6.73 -20.54
CA PHE A 32 0.59 6.88 -19.91
C PHE A 32 0.41 8.26 -19.29
N ALA A 33 1.38 8.78 -18.58
CA ALA A 33 1.33 10.12 -17.98
C ALA A 33 1.12 11.24 -19.02
N GLN A 34 1.59 11.08 -20.25
CA GLN A 34 1.34 12.02 -21.34
C GLN A 34 -0.13 12.07 -21.78
N ARG A 35 -0.93 11.05 -21.45
CA ARG A 35 -2.38 10.96 -21.76
C ARG A 35 -3.24 11.11 -20.51
N ALA A 36 -2.67 10.99 -19.32
CA ALA A 36 -3.37 10.92 -18.05
C ALA A 36 -3.30 12.24 -17.28
N VAL A 37 -4.29 12.51 -16.43
CA VAL A 37 -4.11 13.46 -15.33
C VAL A 37 -3.19 12.82 -14.32
N THR A 38 -2.04 13.43 -14.06
CA THR A 38 -1.06 13.01 -13.06
C THR A 38 -1.19 13.86 -11.81
N PHE A 39 -1.31 13.23 -10.66
CA PHE A 39 -1.45 13.91 -9.37
C PHE A 39 -0.09 14.03 -8.69
N ASP A 40 0.35 15.27 -8.46
CA ASP A 40 1.66 15.55 -7.86
C ASP A 40 1.65 15.43 -6.34
N ASN A 41 0.51 15.62 -5.70
CA ASN A 41 0.34 15.59 -4.25
C ASN A 41 -0.68 14.51 -3.84
N HIS A 42 -0.47 13.26 -4.29
CA HIS A 42 -1.26 12.14 -3.84
C HIS A 42 -0.56 11.43 -2.68
N TYR A 43 -1.21 11.30 -1.53
CA TYR A 43 -0.64 10.67 -0.34
C TYR A 43 -1.36 9.38 0.03
N VAL A 44 -0.64 8.49 0.72
CA VAL A 44 -1.25 7.33 1.37
C VAL A 44 -2.22 7.77 2.47
N GLY A 45 -3.08 6.84 2.90
CA GLY A 45 -3.82 6.97 4.16
C GLY A 45 -3.17 6.08 5.21
N SER A 46 -3.66 4.85 5.30
CA SER A 46 -3.11 3.84 6.21
C SER A 46 -2.00 3.03 5.56
N LEU A 47 -1.01 2.66 6.35
CA LEU A 47 0.18 1.90 5.97
C LEU A 47 0.26 0.56 6.70
N PRO A 48 1.00 -0.42 6.14
CA PRO A 48 1.36 -0.58 4.74
C PRO A 48 0.26 -1.31 3.94
N CYS A 49 0.59 -2.13 3.00
CA CYS A 49 -0.20 -2.92 2.05
C CYS A 49 -1.70 -3.11 2.37
N MET A 50 -2.06 -3.97 3.34
CA MET A 50 -3.48 -4.30 3.58
C MET A 50 -4.28 -3.19 4.27
N PRO A 51 -3.75 -2.40 5.22
CA PRO A 51 -4.41 -1.18 5.68
C PRO A 51 -4.68 -0.18 4.56
N ALA A 52 -3.74 0.02 3.63
CA ALA A 52 -3.95 0.87 2.45
C ALA A 52 -5.07 0.33 1.55
N ARG A 53 -5.14 -1.00 1.37
CA ARG A 53 -6.24 -1.63 0.63
C ARG A 53 -7.59 -1.48 1.32
N ARG A 54 -7.62 -1.52 2.65
CA ARG A 54 -8.86 -1.26 3.37
C ARG A 54 -9.31 0.20 3.18
N ASP A 55 -8.40 1.16 3.18
CA ASP A 55 -8.70 2.55 2.84
C ASP A 55 -9.23 2.68 1.41
N LEU A 56 -8.60 2.00 0.45
CA LEU A 56 -9.07 1.92 -0.95
C LEU A 56 -10.48 1.32 -1.06
N HIS A 57 -10.79 0.27 -0.30
CA HIS A 57 -12.10 -0.38 -0.36
C HIS A 57 -13.21 0.45 0.28
N THR A 58 -12.92 1.17 1.37
CA THR A 58 -13.92 1.79 2.25
C THR A 58 -13.96 3.32 2.17
N GLY A 59 -12.95 3.96 1.59
CA GLY A 59 -12.81 5.42 1.55
C GLY A 59 -12.57 6.06 2.92
N ARG A 60 -12.06 5.30 3.91
CA ARG A 60 -11.81 5.74 5.28
C ARG A 60 -10.45 5.30 5.76
N LEU A 61 -9.86 6.05 6.71
CA LEU A 61 -8.58 5.71 7.32
C LEU A 61 -8.73 4.55 8.31
N ASN A 62 -7.97 3.48 8.09
CA ASN A 62 -7.98 2.29 8.91
C ASN A 62 -7.06 2.38 10.14
N PHE A 63 -5.88 3.03 10.02
CA PHE A 63 -4.80 2.97 11.02
C PHE A 63 -5.16 3.58 12.37
N LEU A 64 -6.21 4.40 12.43
CA LEU A 64 -6.70 5.02 13.66
C LEU A 64 -7.41 4.02 14.58
N HIS A 65 -7.98 2.96 14.02
CA HIS A 65 -8.87 2.03 14.72
C HIS A 65 -8.34 0.61 14.77
N ARG A 66 -7.47 0.24 13.84
CA ARG A 66 -7.00 -1.13 13.71
C ARG A 66 -5.68 -1.23 12.94
N SER A 67 -4.95 -2.29 13.20
CA SER A 67 -3.81 -2.73 12.39
C SER A 67 -4.27 -3.53 11.16
N TRP A 68 -3.46 -4.44 10.66
CA TRP A 68 -3.82 -5.36 9.58
C TRP A 68 -5.02 -6.22 9.97
N GLY A 69 -6.11 -6.07 9.24
CA GLY A 69 -7.34 -6.76 9.57
C GLY A 69 -8.21 -7.05 8.36
N ALA A 70 -9.21 -7.88 8.61
CA ALA A 70 -10.30 -8.16 7.69
C ALA A 70 -11.10 -6.89 7.34
N LEU A 71 -11.84 -6.91 6.24
CA LEU A 71 -13.01 -6.04 6.12
C LEU A 71 -14.03 -6.46 7.17
N GLU A 72 -14.54 -5.48 7.88
CA GLU A 72 -15.48 -5.67 8.97
C GLU A 72 -16.93 -5.80 8.44
N PRO A 73 -17.86 -6.39 9.19
CA PRO A 73 -19.27 -6.50 8.76
C PRO A 73 -19.95 -5.16 8.47
N PHE A 74 -19.45 -4.06 9.04
CA PHE A 74 -19.94 -2.70 8.80
C PHE A 74 -19.19 -1.96 7.67
N ASP A 75 -18.12 -2.53 7.13
CA ASP A 75 -17.39 -1.94 6.00
C ASP A 75 -18.17 -2.11 4.70
N GLN A 76 -18.28 -1.04 3.95
CA GLN A 76 -18.93 -1.02 2.64
C GLN A 76 -17.85 -0.89 1.56
N SER A 77 -17.53 -2.01 0.91
CA SER A 77 -16.52 -2.05 -0.14
C SER A 77 -17.03 -1.46 -1.45
N PHE A 78 -16.17 -0.69 -2.16
CA PHE A 78 -16.52 -0.17 -3.48
C PHE A 78 -16.98 -1.27 -4.45
N SER A 79 -16.32 -2.41 -4.47
CA SER A 79 -16.62 -3.51 -5.38
C SER A 79 -18.01 -4.12 -5.09
N GLU A 80 -18.40 -4.23 -3.82
CA GLU A 80 -19.70 -4.70 -3.41
C GLU A 80 -20.81 -3.70 -3.75
N LEU A 81 -20.57 -2.40 -3.53
CA LEU A 81 -21.51 -1.33 -3.86
C LEU A 81 -21.76 -1.24 -5.37
N LEU A 82 -20.69 -1.35 -6.17
CA LEU A 82 -20.80 -1.41 -7.64
C LEU A 82 -21.60 -2.64 -8.09
N ARG A 83 -21.27 -3.83 -7.55
CA ARG A 83 -21.98 -5.07 -7.83
C ARG A 83 -23.47 -4.96 -7.49
N ALA A 84 -23.82 -4.35 -6.36
CA ALA A 84 -25.20 -4.15 -5.93
C ALA A 84 -25.98 -3.22 -6.89
N ARG A 85 -25.29 -2.43 -7.73
CA ARG A 85 -25.87 -1.58 -8.77
C ARG A 85 -25.79 -2.15 -10.18
N GLY A 86 -25.39 -3.42 -10.30
CA GLY A 86 -25.34 -4.15 -11.56
C GLY A 86 -24.04 -3.97 -12.35
N THR A 87 -23.01 -3.33 -11.79
CA THR A 87 -21.69 -3.29 -12.39
C THR A 87 -20.95 -4.59 -12.09
N TYR A 88 -20.47 -5.28 -13.13
CA TYR A 88 -19.66 -6.48 -12.95
C TYR A 88 -18.26 -6.13 -12.46
N THR A 89 -17.84 -6.66 -11.32
CA THR A 89 -16.50 -6.39 -10.75
C THR A 89 -15.66 -7.65 -10.78
N HIS A 90 -14.46 -7.56 -11.36
CA HIS A 90 -13.51 -8.68 -11.43
C HIS A 90 -12.17 -8.28 -10.83
N LEU A 91 -11.65 -9.11 -9.91
CA LEU A 91 -10.32 -8.95 -9.33
C LEU A 91 -9.38 -9.99 -9.93
N ILE A 92 -8.25 -9.54 -10.46
CA ILE A 92 -7.11 -10.41 -10.75
C ILE A 92 -5.97 -9.94 -9.88
N SER A 93 -5.44 -10.81 -9.03
CA SER A 93 -4.39 -10.42 -8.09
C SER A 93 -3.43 -11.57 -7.80
N ASP A 94 -2.17 -11.24 -7.67
CA ASP A 94 -1.12 -12.10 -7.12
C ASP A 94 -0.79 -11.74 -5.66
N HIS A 95 -1.54 -10.83 -5.05
CA HIS A 95 -1.38 -10.43 -3.66
C HIS A 95 -1.97 -11.50 -2.72
N TYR A 96 -1.15 -12.47 -2.32
CA TYR A 96 -1.58 -13.67 -1.59
C TYR A 96 -2.23 -13.39 -0.21
N HIS A 97 -2.04 -12.20 0.38
CA HIS A 97 -2.68 -11.82 1.63
C HIS A 97 -4.22 -11.80 1.56
N TYR A 98 -4.81 -11.67 0.38
CA TYR A 98 -6.25 -11.83 0.21
C TYR A 98 -6.76 -13.26 0.48
N TRP A 99 -5.87 -14.24 0.58
CA TRP A 99 -6.21 -15.65 0.83
C TRP A 99 -5.70 -16.16 2.19
N GLU A 100 -5.24 -15.26 3.05
CA GLU A 100 -4.99 -15.52 4.45
C GLU A 100 -6.29 -15.36 5.27
N ASP A 101 -6.30 -15.73 6.56
CA ASP A 101 -7.50 -15.81 7.42
C ASP A 101 -8.44 -14.60 7.31
N GLY A 102 -7.93 -13.39 7.56
CA GLY A 102 -8.69 -12.15 7.47
C GLY A 102 -8.81 -11.59 6.05
N GLY A 103 -7.87 -11.92 5.18
CA GLY A 103 -7.80 -11.45 3.79
C GLY A 103 -8.96 -11.93 2.93
N ALA A 104 -9.50 -13.12 3.22
CA ALA A 104 -10.62 -13.70 2.51
C ALA A 104 -11.90 -12.83 2.49
N THR A 105 -11.96 -11.78 3.29
CA THR A 105 -13.08 -10.84 3.28
C THR A 105 -13.03 -9.84 2.12
N TYR A 106 -11.90 -9.65 1.47
CA TYR A 106 -11.70 -8.66 0.40
C TYR A 106 -12.15 -9.19 -0.98
N HIS A 107 -11.55 -10.28 -1.46
CA HIS A 107 -11.81 -10.79 -2.81
C HIS A 107 -13.26 -11.27 -2.98
N ASN A 108 -13.92 -11.73 -1.92
CA ASN A 108 -15.32 -12.13 -1.94
C ASN A 108 -16.31 -10.96 -2.15
N ARG A 109 -15.86 -9.70 -2.15
CA ARG A 109 -16.69 -8.54 -2.44
C ARG A 109 -16.88 -8.33 -3.94
N TYR A 110 -16.03 -8.91 -4.78
CA TYR A 110 -16.14 -8.86 -6.24
C TYR A 110 -17.17 -9.85 -6.78
N SER A 111 -17.61 -9.64 -8.04
CA SER A 111 -18.47 -10.60 -8.75
C SER A 111 -17.75 -11.89 -9.07
N SER A 112 -16.46 -11.77 -9.42
CA SER A 112 -15.54 -12.90 -9.63
C SER A 112 -14.11 -12.47 -9.37
N TRP A 113 -13.22 -13.44 -9.23
CA TRP A 113 -11.80 -13.18 -8.97
C TRP A 113 -10.90 -14.32 -9.46
N GLU A 114 -9.66 -13.98 -9.77
CA GLU A 114 -8.61 -14.92 -10.12
C GLU A 114 -7.35 -14.66 -9.28
N PHE A 115 -6.79 -15.73 -8.70
CA PHE A 115 -5.58 -15.67 -7.88
C PHE A 115 -4.37 -16.26 -8.59
N ILE A 116 -3.35 -15.42 -8.81
CA ILE A 116 -2.06 -15.83 -9.38
C ILE A 116 -1.11 -16.17 -8.23
N ARG A 117 -0.72 -17.44 -8.16
CA ARG A 117 0.08 -18.00 -7.07
C ARG A 117 1.58 -17.81 -7.29
N GLY A 118 2.30 -17.57 -6.18
CA GLY A 118 3.77 -17.67 -6.16
C GLY A 118 4.54 -16.50 -5.59
N GLN A 119 3.89 -15.35 -5.33
CA GLN A 119 4.54 -14.17 -4.76
C GLN A 119 5.04 -14.41 -3.34
N GLU A 120 6.17 -13.77 -3.01
CA GLU A 120 6.77 -13.72 -1.69
C GLU A 120 6.78 -15.11 -1.04
N TRP A 121 6.20 -15.27 0.12
CA TRP A 121 6.05 -16.53 0.84
C TRP A 121 4.67 -17.18 0.70
N ASP A 122 3.94 -16.91 -0.39
CA ASP A 122 2.71 -17.66 -0.69
C ASP A 122 2.93 -19.17 -0.53
N LYS A 123 2.08 -19.82 0.23
CA LYS A 123 2.13 -21.28 0.48
C LYS A 123 1.72 -22.07 -0.78
N TRP A 124 2.44 -21.83 -1.88
CA TRP A 124 2.09 -22.35 -3.20
C TRP A 124 2.64 -23.75 -3.46
N LYS A 125 3.97 -23.89 -3.41
CA LYS A 125 4.63 -25.16 -3.74
C LYS A 125 5.04 -25.88 -2.47
N ALA A 126 4.76 -27.20 -2.43
CA ALA A 126 5.16 -28.05 -1.33
C ALA A 126 6.54 -28.67 -1.58
N MET A 127 7.44 -28.56 -0.62
CA MET A 127 8.71 -29.24 -0.58
C MET A 127 8.99 -29.67 0.86
N VAL A 128 8.67 -30.93 1.19
CA VAL A 128 8.77 -31.44 2.57
C VAL A 128 10.21 -31.45 3.09
N GLN A 129 11.18 -31.69 2.21
CA GLN A 129 12.61 -31.65 2.51
C GLN A 129 13.31 -30.70 1.55
N PRO A 130 13.25 -29.37 1.78
CA PRO A 130 13.91 -28.41 0.93
C PRO A 130 15.43 -28.55 1.04
N PRO A 131 16.18 -28.31 -0.04
CA PRO A 131 17.65 -28.45 -0.07
C PRO A 131 18.31 -27.23 0.62
N LEU A 132 18.23 -27.15 1.94
CA LEU A 132 18.65 -26.00 2.75
C LEU A 132 20.11 -25.60 2.49
N GLU A 133 21.01 -26.59 2.38
CA GLU A 133 22.43 -26.32 2.14
C GLU A 133 22.66 -25.64 0.78
N ARG A 134 21.95 -26.12 -0.27
CA ARG A 134 21.97 -25.48 -1.58
C ARG A 134 21.43 -24.06 -1.52
N PHE A 135 20.31 -23.84 -0.80
CA PHE A 135 19.75 -22.49 -0.64
C PHE A 135 20.71 -21.55 0.10
N ARG A 136 21.41 -22.01 1.13
CA ARG A 136 22.41 -21.22 1.82
C ARG A 136 23.58 -20.81 0.92
N GLN A 137 23.97 -21.63 -0.04
CA GLN A 137 25.00 -21.29 -1.01
C GLN A 137 24.48 -20.33 -2.10
N MET A 138 23.20 -20.43 -2.46
CA MET A 138 22.59 -19.61 -3.52
C MET A 138 22.23 -18.19 -3.06
N TYR A 139 21.79 -18.02 -1.82
CA TYR A 139 21.23 -16.77 -1.32
C TYR A 139 22.15 -16.08 -0.32
N HIS A 140 22.20 -14.75 -0.38
CA HIS A 140 22.98 -13.95 0.55
C HIS A 140 22.56 -14.23 2.01
N PRO A 141 23.52 -14.24 2.99
CA PRO A 141 23.21 -14.50 4.40
C PRO A 141 22.06 -13.67 4.96
N MET A 142 21.96 -12.38 4.56
CA MET A 142 20.91 -11.45 4.98
C MET A 142 19.49 -11.99 4.69
N GLN A 143 19.28 -12.67 3.57
CA GLN A 143 17.95 -13.15 3.17
C GLN A 143 17.70 -14.63 3.46
N GLN A 144 18.65 -15.30 4.09
CA GLN A 144 18.45 -16.69 4.52
C GLN A 144 17.40 -16.79 5.63
N PRO A 145 16.63 -17.90 5.67
CA PRO A 145 15.62 -18.11 6.70
C PRO A 145 16.26 -18.23 8.09
N GLU A 146 15.66 -17.60 9.09
CA GLU A 146 16.10 -17.66 10.49
C GLU A 146 15.63 -18.94 11.19
N GLY A 147 14.66 -19.65 10.61
CA GLY A 147 14.12 -20.89 11.16
C GLY A 147 13.23 -21.63 10.18
N PRO A 148 12.73 -22.80 10.56
CA PRO A 148 11.96 -23.67 9.67
C PRO A 148 10.60 -23.09 9.26
N ASN A 149 10.08 -22.13 10.02
CA ASN A 149 8.81 -21.47 9.76
C ASN A 149 8.98 -20.07 9.15
N ASP A 150 10.20 -19.68 8.79
CA ASP A 150 10.46 -18.42 8.12
C ASP A 150 9.89 -18.46 6.69
N GLY A 151 9.07 -17.48 6.34
CA GLY A 151 8.46 -17.37 5.01
C GLY A 151 9.48 -17.31 3.87
N ARG A 152 10.72 -16.83 4.12
CA ARG A 152 11.80 -16.83 3.14
C ARG A 152 12.12 -18.22 2.61
N LEU A 153 12.02 -19.26 3.43
CA LEU A 153 12.18 -20.63 2.97
C LEU A 153 11.11 -21.01 1.94
N GLN A 154 9.85 -20.65 2.20
CA GLN A 154 8.76 -20.88 1.25
C GLN A 154 8.98 -20.12 -0.07
N ALA A 155 9.44 -18.88 -0.01
CA ALA A 155 9.77 -18.10 -1.20
C ALA A 155 10.89 -18.74 -2.02
N MET A 156 11.96 -19.22 -1.36
CA MET A 156 13.04 -19.96 -2.04
C MET A 156 12.52 -21.23 -2.72
N VAL A 157 11.56 -21.93 -2.10
CA VAL A 157 10.89 -23.09 -2.72
C VAL A 157 10.08 -22.65 -3.93
N ASN A 158 9.26 -21.61 -3.83
CA ASN A 158 8.42 -21.09 -4.92
C ASN A 158 9.28 -20.72 -6.15
N ARG A 159 10.41 -20.04 -5.94
CA ARG A 159 11.34 -19.64 -7.01
C ARG A 159 11.96 -20.79 -7.80
N GLN A 160 11.99 -22.00 -7.25
CA GLN A 160 12.46 -23.18 -8.03
C GLN A 160 11.51 -23.54 -9.20
N TYR A 161 10.29 -22.97 -9.18
CA TYR A 161 9.24 -23.19 -10.20
C TYR A 161 9.01 -21.98 -11.10
N MET A 162 9.80 -20.90 -10.92
CA MET A 162 9.81 -19.71 -11.77
C MET A 162 11.11 -19.71 -12.57
N LYS A 163 11.07 -20.28 -13.78
CA LYS A 163 12.26 -20.46 -14.63
C LYS A 163 12.22 -19.58 -15.86
N GLU A 164 11.08 -19.59 -16.51
CA GLU A 164 10.83 -18.78 -17.71
C GLU A 164 10.04 -17.52 -17.34
N GLU A 165 10.11 -16.48 -18.15
CA GLU A 165 9.38 -15.23 -17.91
C GLU A 165 7.87 -15.48 -17.69
N ALA A 166 7.28 -16.39 -18.44
CA ALA A 166 5.87 -16.74 -18.29
C ALA A 166 5.50 -17.39 -16.95
N ASP A 167 6.48 -17.80 -16.14
CA ASP A 167 6.23 -18.39 -14.82
C ASP A 167 6.12 -17.33 -13.72
N PHE A 168 6.64 -16.12 -13.97
CA PHE A 168 6.59 -15.01 -13.01
C PHE A 168 5.18 -14.47 -12.83
N CYS A 169 4.91 -13.89 -11.66
CA CYS A 169 3.56 -13.49 -11.27
C CYS A 169 3.04 -12.31 -12.09
N CYS A 170 3.81 -11.24 -12.27
CA CYS A 170 3.41 -10.08 -13.08
C CYS A 170 3.00 -10.48 -14.52
N PRO A 171 3.81 -11.21 -15.31
CA PRO A 171 3.40 -11.75 -16.62
C PRO A 171 2.09 -12.52 -16.61
N ARG A 172 1.87 -13.37 -15.60
CA ARG A 172 0.66 -14.18 -15.47
C ARG A 172 -0.56 -13.36 -15.08
N THR A 173 -0.38 -12.35 -14.22
CA THR A 173 -1.43 -11.41 -13.81
C THR A 173 -1.91 -10.61 -15.01
N PHE A 174 -1.00 -10.07 -15.82
CA PHE A 174 -1.38 -9.36 -17.06
C PHE A 174 -1.98 -10.30 -18.11
N LYS A 175 -1.49 -11.54 -18.23
CA LYS A 175 -2.11 -12.53 -19.11
C LYS A 175 -3.58 -12.77 -18.75
N ALA A 176 -3.88 -13.01 -17.48
CA ALA A 176 -5.25 -13.18 -17.01
C ALA A 176 -6.09 -11.91 -17.28
N GLY A 177 -5.49 -10.71 -17.13
CA GLY A 177 -6.10 -9.45 -17.52
C GLY A 177 -6.49 -9.41 -19.00
N PHE A 178 -5.61 -9.84 -19.91
CA PHE A 178 -5.92 -9.92 -21.34
C PHE A 178 -6.97 -10.97 -21.65
N ASP A 179 -6.95 -12.11 -21.00
CA ASP A 179 -7.98 -13.16 -21.14
C ASP A 179 -9.37 -12.62 -20.71
N PHE A 180 -9.44 -11.81 -19.63
CA PHE A 180 -10.68 -11.11 -19.26
C PHE A 180 -11.11 -10.10 -20.31
N LEU A 181 -10.21 -9.26 -20.80
CA LEU A 181 -10.50 -8.23 -21.79
C LEU A 181 -10.94 -8.83 -23.14
N ASP A 182 -10.31 -9.90 -23.59
CA ASP A 182 -10.71 -10.60 -24.83
C ASP A 182 -12.12 -11.20 -24.71
N THR A 183 -12.43 -11.79 -23.55
CA THR A 183 -13.73 -12.42 -23.29
C THR A 183 -14.85 -11.39 -23.18
N ASN A 184 -14.58 -10.19 -22.61
CA ASN A 184 -15.58 -9.19 -22.24
C ASN A 184 -15.50 -7.90 -23.08
N ARG A 185 -14.78 -7.93 -24.20
CA ARG A 185 -14.56 -6.74 -25.03
C ARG A 185 -15.83 -6.04 -25.47
N ASP A 186 -16.84 -6.81 -25.86
CA ASP A 186 -18.13 -6.34 -26.35
C ASP A 186 -19.15 -6.09 -25.23
N ALA A 187 -18.81 -6.42 -23.99
CA ALA A 187 -19.62 -6.14 -22.81
C ALA A 187 -19.39 -4.72 -22.29
N ASP A 188 -20.40 -4.16 -21.62
CA ASP A 188 -20.30 -2.87 -20.92
C ASP A 188 -20.53 -3.05 -19.42
N ASN A 189 -20.35 -1.96 -18.68
CA ASN A 189 -20.64 -1.86 -17.24
C ASN A 189 -19.86 -2.85 -16.37
N TRP A 190 -18.52 -2.78 -16.48
CA TRP A 190 -17.63 -3.59 -15.66
C TRP A 190 -16.43 -2.80 -15.12
N VAL A 191 -15.86 -3.31 -14.02
CA VAL A 191 -14.59 -2.90 -13.44
C VAL A 191 -13.67 -4.11 -13.39
N LEU A 192 -12.52 -4.00 -14.05
CA LEU A 192 -11.38 -4.90 -13.88
C LEU A 192 -10.41 -4.26 -12.89
N HIS A 193 -10.23 -4.86 -11.72
CA HIS A 193 -9.15 -4.54 -10.79
C HIS A 193 -8.00 -5.50 -11.07
N LEU A 194 -6.96 -5.00 -11.73
CA LEU A 194 -5.74 -5.72 -12.07
C LEU A 194 -4.67 -5.33 -11.06
N GLU A 195 -4.42 -6.16 -10.09
CA GLU A 195 -3.49 -5.92 -9.01
C GLU A 195 -2.25 -6.79 -9.15
N CYS A 196 -1.09 -6.13 -9.25
CA CYS A 196 0.20 -6.77 -9.37
C CYS A 196 1.01 -6.49 -8.10
N PHE A 197 1.45 -7.55 -7.43
CA PHE A 197 2.25 -7.44 -6.22
C PHE A 197 3.65 -6.89 -6.52
N ASP A 198 4.20 -7.15 -7.70
CA ASP A 198 5.43 -6.50 -8.14
C ASP A 198 5.20 -4.98 -8.30
N PRO A 199 6.21 -4.11 -8.00
CA PRO A 199 7.60 -4.41 -7.65
C PRO A 199 7.90 -4.61 -6.15
N HIS A 200 6.97 -5.13 -5.35
CA HIS A 200 7.23 -5.56 -3.97
C HIS A 200 8.38 -6.56 -3.91
N GLU A 201 9.13 -6.59 -2.81
CA GLU A 201 10.17 -7.61 -2.60
C GLU A 201 9.57 -9.03 -2.43
N PRO A 202 10.32 -10.08 -2.76
CA PRO A 202 11.70 -10.09 -3.27
C PRO A 202 11.82 -9.55 -4.70
N PHE A 203 12.84 -8.74 -4.96
CA PHE A 203 13.04 -8.07 -6.26
C PHE A 203 13.55 -9.04 -7.33
N ALA A 204 12.80 -10.10 -7.55
CA ALA A 204 13.15 -11.17 -8.48
C ALA A 204 12.50 -10.95 -9.84
N SER A 205 13.29 -10.79 -10.88
CA SER A 205 12.83 -10.60 -12.25
C SER A 205 13.44 -11.63 -13.21
N PRO A 206 12.86 -11.85 -14.41
CA PRO A 206 13.48 -12.60 -15.48
C PRO A 206 14.85 -12.02 -15.86
N ALA A 207 15.79 -12.89 -16.28
CA ALA A 207 17.19 -12.53 -16.54
C ALA A 207 17.34 -11.33 -17.49
N ARG A 208 16.53 -11.26 -18.55
CA ARG A 208 16.62 -10.18 -19.53
C ARG A 208 16.41 -8.78 -18.95
N PHE A 209 15.59 -8.63 -17.90
CA PHE A 209 15.42 -7.36 -17.21
C PHE A 209 16.61 -7.07 -16.31
N ARG A 210 17.12 -8.10 -15.61
CA ARG A 210 18.27 -7.93 -14.73
C ARG A 210 19.55 -7.57 -15.50
N GLU A 211 19.74 -8.10 -16.69
CA GLU A 211 20.88 -7.82 -17.56
C GLU A 211 20.97 -6.35 -18.00
N ALA A 212 19.86 -5.62 -17.98
CA ALA A 212 19.83 -4.19 -18.28
C ALA A 212 20.48 -3.31 -17.18
N TYR A 213 20.67 -3.86 -15.97
CA TYR A 213 21.19 -3.14 -14.80
C TYR A 213 22.44 -3.81 -14.19
N PRO A 214 23.58 -3.86 -14.92
CA PRO A 214 24.78 -4.51 -14.43
C PRO A 214 25.42 -3.74 -13.27
N THR A 215 25.85 -4.43 -12.23
CA THR A 215 26.47 -3.83 -11.02
C THR A 215 27.90 -4.24 -10.77
N GLY A 216 28.36 -5.33 -11.38
CA GLY A 216 29.63 -5.98 -11.06
C GLY A 216 29.59 -6.84 -9.79
N TYR A 217 28.45 -6.95 -9.11
CA TYR A 217 28.31 -7.85 -7.98
C TYR A 217 28.41 -9.32 -8.42
N THR A 218 29.23 -10.12 -7.73
CA THR A 218 29.47 -11.53 -8.05
C THR A 218 29.12 -12.46 -6.88
N GLY A 219 28.49 -11.91 -5.85
CA GLY A 219 28.08 -12.67 -4.66
C GLY A 219 26.80 -13.51 -4.88
N PRO A 220 26.31 -14.17 -3.82
CA PRO A 220 25.04 -14.88 -3.84
C PRO A 220 23.85 -13.97 -4.16
N ILE A 221 22.72 -14.54 -4.53
CA ILE A 221 21.48 -13.78 -4.83
C ILE A 221 21.15 -12.83 -3.68
N LEU A 222 20.99 -11.55 -4.00
CA LEU A 222 20.74 -10.46 -3.07
C LEU A 222 19.64 -9.57 -3.64
N ASP A 223 18.38 -9.91 -3.37
CA ASP A 223 17.20 -9.26 -3.93
C ASP A 223 16.05 -9.10 -2.92
N TRP A 224 16.32 -9.32 -1.65
CA TRP A 224 15.31 -9.21 -0.60
C TRP A 224 15.90 -8.55 0.66
N PRO A 225 15.77 -7.23 0.84
CA PRO A 225 16.30 -6.54 2.00
C PRO A 225 15.54 -6.94 3.28
N ARG A 226 16.20 -6.85 4.41
CA ARG A 226 15.54 -6.82 5.71
C ARG A 226 15.11 -5.40 6.02
N TYR A 227 13.97 -5.23 6.67
CA TYR A 227 13.50 -3.92 7.10
C TYR A 227 14.31 -3.45 8.32
N LYS A 228 15.38 -2.73 8.05
CA LYS A 228 16.36 -2.24 9.04
C LYS A 228 17.15 -1.06 8.48
N CYS A 229 17.96 -0.41 9.35
CA CYS A 229 18.98 0.50 8.87
C CYS A 229 19.94 -0.21 7.90
N CYS A 230 20.39 0.53 6.90
CA CYS A 230 21.30 0.03 5.89
C CYS A 230 22.66 -0.26 6.51
N GLU A 231 23.11 -1.50 6.43
CA GLU A 231 24.41 -1.97 6.90
C GLU A 231 25.23 -2.59 5.75
N GLU A 232 24.66 -2.62 4.56
CA GLU A 232 25.18 -3.22 3.36
C GLU A 232 26.29 -2.36 2.77
N THR A 233 27.27 -3.01 2.12
CA THR A 233 28.30 -2.31 1.35
C THR A 233 27.68 -1.55 0.17
N ALA A 234 28.38 -0.52 -0.32
CA ALA A 234 27.90 0.26 -1.48
C ALA A 234 27.59 -0.62 -2.70
N LEU A 235 28.34 -1.71 -2.91
CA LEU A 235 28.10 -2.65 -4.01
C LEU A 235 26.85 -3.50 -3.78
N GLU A 236 26.58 -3.92 -2.56
CA GLU A 236 25.36 -4.65 -2.19
C GLU A 236 24.13 -3.76 -2.29
N VAL A 237 24.21 -2.49 -1.85
CA VAL A 237 23.14 -1.50 -2.05
C VAL A 237 22.86 -1.31 -3.53
N GLN A 238 23.91 -1.16 -4.36
CA GLN A 238 23.75 -1.02 -5.81
C GLN A 238 23.10 -2.27 -6.42
N GLU A 239 23.50 -3.47 -5.99
CA GLU A 239 22.92 -4.74 -6.45
C GLU A 239 21.43 -4.83 -6.14
N MET A 240 21.04 -4.48 -4.92
CA MET A 240 19.64 -4.52 -4.47
C MET A 240 18.77 -3.51 -5.24
N ARG A 241 19.29 -2.27 -5.43
CA ARG A 241 18.63 -1.24 -6.25
C ARG A 241 18.49 -1.67 -7.71
N ALA A 242 19.50 -2.34 -8.26
CA ALA A 242 19.47 -2.86 -9.62
C ALA A 242 18.44 -3.99 -9.80
N ASN A 243 18.24 -4.84 -8.80
CA ASN A 243 17.20 -5.86 -8.79
C ASN A 243 15.80 -5.22 -8.72
N TYR A 244 15.59 -4.20 -7.89
CA TYR A 244 14.36 -3.42 -7.90
C TYR A 244 14.10 -2.76 -9.27
N ALA A 245 15.12 -2.13 -9.87
CA ALA A 245 15.02 -1.49 -11.17
C ALA A 245 14.62 -2.48 -12.28
N ALA A 246 15.20 -3.68 -12.25
CA ALA A 246 14.86 -4.75 -13.19
C ALA A 246 13.39 -5.21 -13.04
N LEU A 247 12.94 -5.37 -11.80
CA LEU A 247 11.57 -5.74 -11.49
C LEU A 247 10.58 -4.64 -11.91
N LEU A 248 10.89 -3.37 -11.63
CA LEU A 248 10.09 -2.22 -12.05
C LEU A 248 10.02 -2.10 -13.58
N SER A 249 11.13 -2.35 -14.29
CA SER A 249 11.12 -2.36 -15.77
C SER A 249 10.24 -3.48 -16.35
N MET A 250 10.12 -4.61 -15.66
CA MET A 250 9.14 -5.64 -16.03
C MET A 250 7.71 -5.11 -15.85
N CYS A 251 7.42 -4.47 -14.73
CA CYS A 251 6.10 -3.87 -14.49
C CYS A 251 5.76 -2.83 -15.56
N ASP A 252 6.71 -1.96 -15.92
CA ASP A 252 6.54 -0.95 -16.97
C ASP A 252 6.24 -1.59 -18.34
N GLU A 253 6.99 -2.62 -18.74
CA GLU A 253 6.77 -3.30 -20.01
C GLU A 253 5.39 -3.97 -20.08
N TYR A 254 4.98 -4.68 -19.02
CA TYR A 254 3.67 -5.34 -19.01
C TYR A 254 2.51 -4.34 -18.95
N PHE A 255 2.68 -3.23 -18.23
CA PHE A 255 1.76 -2.10 -18.32
C PHE A 255 1.69 -1.51 -19.72
N GLY A 256 2.84 -1.38 -20.42
CA GLY A 256 2.89 -0.97 -21.81
C GLY A 256 2.11 -1.88 -22.76
N ARG A 257 2.17 -3.19 -22.55
CA ARG A 257 1.36 -4.16 -23.31
C ARG A 257 -0.14 -3.95 -23.10
N LEU A 258 -0.56 -3.50 -21.91
CA LEU A 258 -1.96 -3.10 -21.66
C LEU A 258 -2.32 -1.83 -22.44
N LEU A 259 -1.43 -0.84 -22.46
CA LEU A 259 -1.64 0.38 -23.29
C LEU A 259 -1.75 0.02 -24.78
N ASP A 260 -0.89 -0.86 -25.27
CA ASP A 260 -0.94 -1.35 -26.66
C ASP A 260 -2.23 -2.11 -26.97
N TYR A 261 -2.74 -2.89 -26.00
CA TYR A 261 -4.03 -3.57 -26.13
C TYR A 261 -5.16 -2.55 -26.24
N MET A 262 -5.19 -1.54 -25.38
CA MET A 262 -6.20 -0.48 -25.40
C MET A 262 -6.15 0.34 -26.72
N ASP A 263 -4.95 0.66 -27.22
CA ASP A 263 -4.77 1.34 -28.51
C ASP A 263 -5.30 0.49 -29.67
N ARG A 264 -4.92 -0.79 -29.72
CA ARG A 264 -5.31 -1.73 -30.78
C ARG A 264 -6.82 -1.93 -30.88
N HIS A 265 -7.49 -1.92 -29.74
CA HIS A 265 -8.93 -2.17 -29.64
C HIS A 265 -9.75 -0.88 -29.48
N ALA A 266 -9.13 0.31 -29.64
CA ALA A 266 -9.77 1.62 -29.53
C ALA A 266 -10.55 1.83 -28.22
N MET A 267 -10.06 1.25 -27.10
CA MET A 267 -10.79 1.25 -25.83
C MET A 267 -10.83 2.61 -25.13
N TRP A 268 -9.96 3.54 -25.53
CA TRP A 268 -9.91 4.87 -24.91
C TRP A 268 -11.20 5.69 -25.05
N ALA A 269 -12.08 5.31 -25.97
CA ALA A 269 -13.35 6.00 -26.20
C ALA A 269 -14.41 5.73 -25.10
N ASP A 270 -14.35 4.56 -24.44
CA ASP A 270 -15.38 4.08 -23.53
C ASP A 270 -14.85 3.42 -22.25
N THR A 271 -13.53 3.39 -22.08
CA THR A 271 -12.86 2.73 -20.96
C THR A 271 -11.95 3.71 -20.22
N THR A 272 -12.14 3.86 -18.92
CA THR A 272 -11.24 4.61 -18.04
C THR A 272 -10.14 3.70 -17.54
N LEU A 273 -8.87 4.13 -17.69
CA LEU A 273 -7.71 3.47 -17.09
C LEU A 273 -7.22 4.30 -15.89
N ILE A 274 -7.09 3.66 -14.75
CA ILE A 274 -6.53 4.22 -13.51
C ILE A 274 -5.30 3.42 -13.15
N LEU A 275 -4.19 4.11 -12.89
CA LEU A 275 -2.96 3.53 -12.35
C LEU A 275 -2.71 4.09 -10.95
N SER A 276 -2.47 3.22 -9.97
CA SER A 276 -2.10 3.60 -8.62
C SER A 276 -1.13 2.61 -7.98
N THR A 277 -0.66 2.97 -6.80
CA THR A 277 0.04 2.08 -5.87
C THR A 277 -0.50 2.29 -4.47
N ASP A 278 -0.31 1.32 -3.61
CA ASP A 278 -0.72 1.39 -2.20
C ASP A 278 0.23 2.23 -1.35
N HIS A 279 1.53 2.14 -1.59
CA HIS A 279 2.63 2.93 -1.00
C HIS A 279 3.92 2.70 -1.79
N GLY A 280 5.00 3.39 -1.41
CA GLY A 280 6.32 3.15 -1.93
C GLY A 280 7.20 2.31 -0.99
N PHE A 281 8.53 2.49 -1.11
CA PHE A 281 9.53 1.70 -0.40
C PHE A 281 10.83 2.50 -0.29
N LEU A 282 11.55 2.39 0.83
CA LEU A 282 12.91 2.91 0.97
C LEU A 282 13.92 1.89 0.44
N LEU A 283 14.70 2.32 -0.52
CA LEU A 283 15.75 1.55 -1.18
C LEU A 283 17.14 2.06 -0.74
N ALA A 284 17.39 2.11 0.55
CA ALA A 284 18.52 2.71 1.25
C ALA A 284 18.54 4.27 1.23
N GLU A 285 17.44 4.95 0.87
CA GLU A 285 17.27 6.36 1.23
C GLU A 285 17.16 6.48 2.75
N HIS A 286 17.58 7.62 3.31
CA HIS A 286 17.59 7.87 4.76
C HIS A 286 18.31 6.78 5.58
N ASP A 287 19.23 6.05 4.97
CA ASP A 287 19.92 4.89 5.55
C ASP A 287 18.98 3.75 5.99
N TRP A 288 17.82 3.57 5.29
CA TRP A 288 16.83 2.54 5.60
C TRP A 288 16.43 1.68 4.42
N TRP A 289 16.17 0.39 4.72
CA TRP A 289 15.42 -0.52 3.85
C TRP A 289 14.04 -0.78 4.41
N GLY A 290 13.00 -0.67 3.56
CA GLY A 290 11.66 -1.12 3.92
C GLY A 290 10.61 -0.03 3.96
N LYS A 291 9.52 -0.27 4.71
CA LYS A 291 8.29 0.54 4.65
C LYS A 291 7.46 0.58 5.93
N ASN A 292 7.86 -0.08 7.03
CA ASN A 292 6.96 -0.24 8.19
C ASN A 292 7.62 -0.12 9.57
N ARG A 293 8.89 0.26 9.66
CA ARG A 293 9.62 0.38 10.94
C ARG A 293 10.23 1.75 11.18
N MET A 294 10.41 2.50 10.13
CA MET A 294 11.08 3.79 10.04
C MET A 294 10.04 4.93 9.89
N PRO A 295 10.45 6.19 9.96
CA PRO A 295 9.60 7.32 9.57
C PRO A 295 9.07 7.17 8.14
N PHE A 296 7.83 7.65 7.90
CA PHE A 296 7.18 7.49 6.59
C PHE A 296 7.49 8.68 5.70
N PHE A 297 8.74 8.71 5.20
CA PHE A 297 9.21 9.68 4.22
C PHE A 297 8.41 9.61 2.91
N ASN A 298 8.58 10.60 2.05
CA ASN A 298 7.83 10.71 0.80
C ASN A 298 8.02 9.50 -0.13
N GLU A 299 9.18 8.81 -0.08
CA GLU A 299 9.42 7.57 -0.82
C GLU A 299 8.42 6.46 -0.46
N ILE A 300 7.87 6.49 0.76
CA ILE A 300 6.84 5.54 1.22
C ILE A 300 5.44 6.15 1.08
N ALA A 301 5.27 7.41 1.50
CA ALA A 301 3.97 8.02 1.78
C ALA A 301 3.38 8.81 0.61
N HIS A 302 4.17 9.11 -0.45
CA HIS A 302 3.76 9.92 -1.59
C HIS A 302 3.70 9.06 -2.87
N PRO A 303 2.65 8.22 -3.04
CA PRO A 303 2.56 7.27 -4.13
C PRO A 303 2.26 7.90 -5.48
N ALA A 304 2.55 7.17 -6.56
CA ALA A 304 2.17 7.53 -7.92
C ALA A 304 0.67 7.33 -8.14
N PHE A 305 0.02 8.30 -8.77
CA PHE A 305 -1.37 8.18 -9.18
C PHE A 305 -1.62 8.93 -10.49
N ALA A 306 -2.29 8.28 -11.45
CA ALA A 306 -2.66 8.88 -12.71
C ALA A 306 -3.99 8.35 -13.26
N ALA A 307 -4.79 9.23 -13.85
CA ALA A 307 -6.04 8.94 -14.56
C ALA A 307 -6.20 9.87 -15.78
N GLN A 308 -6.99 9.49 -16.74
CA GLN A 308 -7.07 10.01 -18.12
C GLN A 308 -7.24 11.54 -18.30
N ALA A 309 -6.27 12.30 -18.89
CA ALA A 309 -6.41 13.61 -19.63
C ALA A 309 -5.13 14.45 -19.90
N GLY A 310 -3.89 13.93 -19.70
CA GLY A 310 -2.64 14.60 -20.14
C GLY A 310 -2.28 15.91 -19.44
N GLN A 311 -2.55 16.03 -18.13
CA GLN A 311 -2.28 17.23 -17.33
C GLN A 311 -1.79 16.86 -15.92
N ARG A 312 -1.18 17.82 -15.23
CA ARG A 312 -0.77 17.65 -13.82
C ARG A 312 -1.72 18.37 -12.89
N ARG A 313 -1.92 17.83 -11.68
CA ARG A 313 -2.74 18.41 -10.60
C ARG A 313 -1.92 18.57 -9.34
N GLN A 314 -2.04 19.74 -8.74
CA GLN A 314 -1.38 20.09 -7.47
C GLN A 314 -2.29 19.89 -6.27
N ALA A 315 -3.57 19.65 -6.48
CA ALA A 315 -4.51 19.38 -5.41
C ALA A 315 -4.03 18.22 -4.52
N LEU A 316 -4.09 18.41 -3.20
CA LEU A 316 -3.77 17.36 -2.23
C LEU A 316 -4.85 16.29 -2.26
N THR A 317 -4.46 15.07 -2.63
CA THR A 317 -5.34 13.89 -2.76
C THR A 317 -4.81 12.74 -1.91
N GLN A 318 -5.62 11.70 -1.70
CA GLN A 318 -5.27 10.61 -0.80
C GLN A 318 -5.86 9.26 -1.29
N THR A 319 -5.28 8.15 -0.90
CA THR A 319 -5.77 6.78 -1.25
C THR A 319 -7.26 6.60 -0.94
N THR A 320 -7.78 7.22 0.12
CA THR A 320 -9.21 7.20 0.46
C THR A 320 -10.13 7.78 -0.61
N ASP A 321 -9.61 8.59 -1.54
CA ASP A 321 -10.36 9.22 -2.63
C ASP A 321 -10.65 8.26 -3.79
N LEU A 322 -9.94 7.14 -3.85
CA LEU A 322 -10.10 6.17 -4.94
C LEU A 322 -11.47 5.49 -4.88
N MET A 323 -11.95 5.12 -3.70
CA MET A 323 -13.26 4.51 -3.52
C MET A 323 -14.41 5.38 -4.05
N PRO A 324 -14.61 6.64 -3.60
CA PRO A 324 -15.68 7.48 -4.12
C PRO A 324 -15.48 7.85 -5.60
N THR A 325 -14.24 7.86 -6.11
CA THR A 325 -13.95 8.08 -7.53
C THR A 325 -14.44 6.90 -8.38
N LEU A 326 -14.10 5.65 -7.98
CA LEU A 326 -14.55 4.44 -8.66
C LEU A 326 -16.09 4.34 -8.66
N LEU A 327 -16.75 4.68 -7.56
CA LEU A 327 -18.21 4.71 -7.48
C LEU A 327 -18.79 5.77 -8.42
N ALA A 328 -18.25 6.98 -8.40
CA ALA A 328 -18.75 8.09 -9.21
C ALA A 328 -18.60 7.83 -10.73
N LEU A 329 -17.52 7.16 -11.18
CA LEU A 329 -17.37 6.72 -12.57
C LEU A 329 -18.54 5.86 -13.06
N HIS A 330 -19.14 5.07 -12.17
CA HIS A 330 -20.28 4.20 -12.47
C HIS A 330 -21.61 4.76 -11.98
N GLY A 331 -21.69 6.06 -11.63
CA GLY A 331 -22.91 6.73 -11.21
C GLY A 331 -23.46 6.27 -9.85
N VAL A 332 -22.61 5.66 -9.02
CA VAL A 332 -22.97 5.21 -7.67
C VAL A 332 -22.55 6.26 -6.65
N GLN A 333 -23.49 6.64 -5.77
CA GLN A 333 -23.19 7.58 -4.68
C GLN A 333 -22.45 6.86 -3.56
N PRO A 334 -21.36 7.46 -3.02
CA PRO A 334 -20.67 6.89 -1.88
C PRO A 334 -21.57 6.93 -0.62
N PRO A 335 -21.41 5.97 0.31
CA PRO A 335 -22.01 6.03 1.63
C PRO A 335 -21.59 7.30 2.40
N THR A 336 -22.45 7.74 3.33
CA THR A 336 -22.16 8.91 4.19
C THR A 336 -21.00 8.70 5.17
N THR A 337 -20.56 7.47 5.34
CA THR A 337 -19.40 7.08 6.17
C THR A 337 -18.06 7.24 5.47
N VAL A 338 -18.06 7.58 4.17
CA VAL A 338 -16.83 7.78 3.37
C VAL A 338 -16.25 9.16 3.68
N GLU A 339 -14.96 9.19 3.98
CA GLU A 339 -14.20 10.43 4.26
C GLU A 339 -13.43 10.96 3.03
N GLY A 340 -13.17 10.08 2.07
CA GLY A 340 -12.55 10.45 0.79
C GLY A 340 -13.48 11.26 -0.10
N HIS A 341 -12.90 11.88 -1.12
CA HIS A 341 -13.59 12.72 -2.10
C HIS A 341 -13.44 12.16 -3.51
N SER A 342 -14.47 12.28 -4.35
CA SER A 342 -14.33 11.92 -5.77
C SER A 342 -13.33 12.86 -6.46
N LEU A 343 -12.41 12.26 -7.23
CA LEU A 343 -11.40 13.00 -8.00
C LEU A 343 -11.92 13.42 -9.39
N LEU A 344 -13.14 13.06 -9.78
CA LEU A 344 -13.68 13.42 -11.10
C LEU A 344 -13.65 14.94 -11.38
N PRO A 345 -13.98 15.85 -10.43
CA PRO A 345 -13.86 17.28 -10.68
C PRO A 345 -12.42 17.72 -10.99
N LEU A 346 -11.42 17.04 -10.41
CA LEU A 346 -10.01 17.34 -10.65
C LEU A 346 -9.53 16.90 -12.05
N LEU A 347 -10.26 16.01 -12.73
CA LEU A 347 -9.95 15.68 -14.11
C LEU A 347 -10.18 16.89 -15.05
N GLU A 348 -11.15 17.73 -14.73
CA GLU A 348 -11.48 18.92 -15.52
C GLU A 348 -10.61 20.12 -15.13
N GLN A 349 -10.49 20.41 -13.81
CA GLN A 349 -9.79 21.58 -13.31
C GLN A 349 -9.03 21.25 -12.02
N ASP A 350 -7.81 21.79 -11.90
CA ASP A 350 -7.07 21.75 -10.63
C ASP A 350 -7.71 22.72 -9.63
N MET A 351 -8.21 22.18 -8.54
CA MET A 351 -8.87 22.95 -7.47
C MET A 351 -8.56 22.33 -6.10
N PRO A 352 -8.50 23.13 -5.03
CA PRO A 352 -8.27 22.59 -3.70
C PRO A 352 -9.34 21.56 -3.31
N LEU A 353 -8.93 20.38 -2.89
CA LEU A 353 -9.83 19.32 -2.43
C LEU A 353 -9.85 19.22 -0.90
N ARG A 354 -8.69 19.40 -0.27
CA ARG A 354 -8.48 19.44 1.18
C ARG A 354 -7.31 20.33 1.54
N GLU A 355 -7.31 20.82 2.78
CA GLU A 355 -6.23 21.66 3.30
C GLU A 355 -5.07 20.83 3.85
N ALA A 356 -5.35 19.65 4.37
CA ALA A 356 -4.35 18.73 4.92
C ALA A 356 -4.82 17.28 4.85
N ALA A 357 -3.87 16.35 4.94
CA ALA A 357 -4.11 14.91 5.02
C ALA A 357 -3.27 14.29 6.13
N ILE A 358 -3.90 13.47 6.98
CA ILE A 358 -3.18 12.63 7.95
C ILE A 358 -2.97 11.24 7.36
N TYR A 359 -1.82 10.66 7.66
CA TYR A 359 -1.45 9.31 7.24
C TYR A 359 -0.57 8.64 8.29
N GLY A 360 -0.54 7.33 8.27
CA GLY A 360 0.28 6.61 9.23
C GLY A 360 0.02 5.13 9.30
N MET A 361 0.55 4.53 10.35
CA MET A 361 0.38 3.12 10.66
C MET A 361 -0.01 2.97 12.13
N PHE A 362 -0.85 1.96 12.41
CA PHE A 362 -1.29 1.66 13.77
C PHE A 362 -0.12 1.53 14.74
N GLY A 363 -0.11 2.35 15.78
CA GLY A 363 0.93 2.40 16.80
C GLY A 363 2.16 3.25 16.48
N ALA A 364 2.37 3.65 15.23
CA ALA A 364 3.45 4.54 14.79
C ALA A 364 3.09 6.04 14.93
N ALA A 365 3.78 6.91 14.19
CA ALA A 365 3.42 8.32 14.11
C ALA A 365 2.01 8.51 13.51
N THR A 366 1.35 9.62 13.91
CA THR A 366 0.31 10.23 13.10
C THR A 366 0.97 11.37 12.33
N ASN A 367 1.19 11.16 11.04
CA ASN A 367 1.81 12.15 10.18
C ASN A 367 0.75 13.06 9.57
N ILE A 368 1.14 14.30 9.24
CA ILE A 368 0.27 15.22 8.51
C ILE A 368 1.07 15.93 7.42
N THR A 369 0.41 16.20 6.30
CA THR A 369 0.90 17.09 5.26
C THR A 369 -0.18 18.07 4.83
N ASP A 370 0.24 19.29 4.47
CA ASP A 370 -0.59 20.28 3.78
C ASP A 370 -0.13 20.50 2.32
N GLY A 371 0.73 19.61 1.82
CA GLY A 371 1.34 19.68 0.49
C GLY A 371 2.66 20.47 0.45
N ARG A 372 2.89 21.38 1.40
CA ARG A 372 4.17 22.07 1.58
C ARG A 372 4.99 21.51 2.73
N TYR A 373 4.36 21.27 3.86
CA TYR A 373 5.01 20.74 5.04
C TYR A 373 4.61 19.30 5.27
N THR A 374 5.54 18.48 5.78
CA THR A 374 5.24 17.18 6.40
C THR A 374 5.70 17.18 7.85
N TYR A 375 4.82 16.75 8.75
CA TYR A 375 5.10 16.71 10.18
C TYR A 375 4.88 15.28 10.69
N PHE A 376 5.97 14.63 11.14
CA PHE A 376 5.94 13.29 11.70
C PHE A 376 5.75 13.40 13.21
N ARG A 377 4.53 13.24 13.68
CA ARG A 377 4.18 13.39 15.09
C ARG A 377 4.15 12.04 15.77
N TYR A 378 5.21 11.73 16.51
CA TYR A 378 5.28 10.57 17.38
C TYR A 378 4.78 10.88 18.79
N PRO A 379 4.27 9.88 19.54
CA PRO A 379 4.10 9.96 20.98
C PRO A 379 5.43 10.27 21.67
N LYS A 380 5.40 10.99 22.80
CA LYS A 380 6.62 11.27 23.58
C LYS A 380 7.31 10.00 24.08
N ASP A 381 6.52 8.97 24.40
CA ASP A 381 7.01 7.66 24.81
C ASP A 381 6.23 6.58 24.05
N MET A 382 6.91 5.91 23.15
CA MET A 382 6.34 4.84 22.34
C MET A 382 5.89 3.63 23.15
N THR A 383 6.35 3.46 24.38
CA THR A 383 6.01 2.33 25.25
C THR A 383 4.81 2.62 26.16
N ARG A 384 4.53 3.91 26.42
CA ARG A 384 3.47 4.37 27.32
C ARG A 384 2.21 4.82 26.57
N GLN A 385 1.79 4.02 25.59
CA GLN A 385 0.56 4.26 24.87
C GLN A 385 -0.44 3.16 25.20
N ASP A 386 -1.67 3.54 25.56
CA ASP A 386 -2.78 2.61 25.59
C ASP A 386 -3.41 2.62 24.20
N LEU A 387 -3.22 1.53 23.44
CA LEU A 387 -3.81 1.35 22.12
C LEU A 387 -4.66 0.08 22.10
N PHE A 388 -5.73 0.14 21.33
CA PHE A 388 -6.70 -0.94 21.19
C PHE A 388 -7.07 -1.13 19.73
N GLU A 389 -7.31 -2.37 19.35
CA GLU A 389 -7.90 -2.73 18.08
C GLU A 389 -9.42 -2.86 18.24
N TYR A 390 -10.18 -2.21 17.37
CA TYR A 390 -11.65 -2.21 17.38
C TYR A 390 -12.17 -3.09 16.24
N THR A 391 -12.89 -4.18 16.57
CA THR A 391 -13.23 -5.21 15.59
C THR A 391 -14.47 -6.02 15.96
N LEU A 392 -15.13 -6.59 14.95
CA LEU A 392 -16.10 -7.67 15.10
C LEU A 392 -15.55 -9.00 14.57
N MET A 393 -14.36 -8.97 13.95
CA MET A 393 -13.74 -10.14 13.35
C MET A 393 -12.69 -10.69 14.32
N PRO A 394 -12.80 -11.95 14.78
CA PRO A 394 -11.86 -12.54 15.75
C PRO A 394 -10.54 -12.94 15.10
N MET A 395 -10.07 -12.15 14.15
CA MET A 395 -8.88 -12.42 13.35
C MET A 395 -8.14 -11.14 12.96
N HIS A 396 -6.83 -11.21 12.93
CA HIS A 396 -6.00 -10.32 12.14
C HIS A 396 -6.06 -10.75 10.66
N LEU A 397 -5.29 -10.11 9.79
CA LEU A 397 -5.24 -10.55 8.41
C LEU A 397 -4.62 -11.95 8.26
N LYS A 398 -3.46 -12.18 8.86
CA LYS A 398 -2.64 -13.40 8.68
C LYS A 398 -2.99 -14.55 9.63
N SER A 399 -3.77 -14.29 10.68
CA SER A 399 -4.08 -15.29 11.72
C SER A 399 -5.26 -14.86 12.58
N MET A 400 -5.84 -15.79 13.30
CA MET A 400 -6.82 -15.49 14.36
C MET A 400 -6.18 -14.70 15.49
N PHE A 401 -6.98 -13.95 16.26
CA PHE A 401 -6.56 -13.48 17.58
C PHE A 401 -6.23 -14.66 18.49
N ALA A 402 -5.22 -14.51 19.31
CA ALA A 402 -5.00 -15.49 20.37
C ALA A 402 -6.13 -15.44 21.41
N VAL A 403 -6.45 -16.59 22.00
CA VAL A 403 -7.45 -16.66 23.08
C VAL A 403 -7.11 -15.71 24.23
N ALA A 404 -5.82 -15.54 24.55
CA ALA A 404 -5.35 -14.62 25.58
C ALA A 404 -5.61 -13.14 25.25
N ASP A 405 -5.55 -12.75 23.96
CA ASP A 405 -5.87 -11.39 23.51
C ASP A 405 -7.38 -11.15 23.65
N LEU A 406 -8.19 -12.10 23.15
CA LEU A 406 -9.65 -12.02 23.22
C LEU A 406 -10.19 -12.09 24.67
N ALA A 407 -9.51 -12.79 25.58
CA ALA A 407 -9.88 -12.82 26.99
C ALA A 407 -9.75 -11.46 27.70
N GLN A 408 -9.03 -10.52 27.12
CA GLN A 408 -8.87 -9.14 27.59
C GLN A 408 -9.79 -8.16 26.86
N ALA A 409 -10.57 -8.64 25.88
CA ALA A 409 -11.44 -7.78 25.10
C ALA A 409 -12.62 -7.27 25.93
N GLU A 410 -12.96 -6.01 25.70
CA GLU A 410 -14.13 -5.36 26.26
C GLU A 410 -15.12 -5.03 25.13
N LEU A 411 -16.40 -4.96 25.46
CA LEU A 411 -17.40 -4.45 24.52
C LEU A 411 -17.41 -2.92 24.60
N ALA A 412 -17.03 -2.28 23.51
CA ALA A 412 -17.02 -0.83 23.39
C ALA A 412 -18.22 -0.33 22.55
N ARG A 413 -18.64 0.90 22.81
CA ARG A 413 -19.56 1.61 21.92
C ARG A 413 -18.92 1.72 20.53
N GLY A 414 -19.72 1.51 19.49
CA GLY A 414 -19.29 1.71 18.10
C GLY A 414 -19.01 3.18 17.76
N PHE A 415 -18.43 3.35 16.59
CA PHE A 415 -18.15 4.64 15.96
C PHE A 415 -19.28 5.03 15.00
N ASN A 416 -19.29 6.25 14.48
CA ASN A 416 -20.30 6.68 13.51
C ASN A 416 -20.34 5.76 12.29
N PHE A 417 -19.18 5.34 11.78
CA PHE A 417 -19.08 4.42 10.64
C PHE A 417 -19.53 2.99 10.94
N THR A 418 -19.64 2.59 12.20
CA THR A 418 -20.17 1.25 12.56
C THR A 418 -21.68 1.21 12.62
N GLN A 419 -22.36 2.34 12.35
CA GLN A 419 -23.81 2.45 12.32
C GLN A 419 -24.48 1.98 13.63
N GLY A 420 -23.85 2.25 14.76
CA GLY A 420 -24.33 1.90 16.09
C GLY A 420 -24.02 0.48 16.56
N VAL A 421 -23.34 -0.32 15.73
CA VAL A 421 -22.91 -1.67 16.15
C VAL A 421 -21.78 -1.56 17.15
N PRO A 422 -21.88 -2.19 18.35
CA PRO A 422 -20.81 -2.22 19.32
C PRO A 422 -19.65 -3.12 18.83
N LEU A 423 -18.44 -2.82 19.29
CA LEU A 423 -17.22 -3.48 18.86
C LEU A 423 -16.52 -4.16 20.03
N LEU A 424 -15.75 -5.20 19.75
CA LEU A 424 -14.71 -5.65 20.64
C LEU A 424 -13.59 -4.61 20.63
N LYS A 425 -13.19 -4.16 21.81
CA LYS A 425 -12.02 -3.34 22.07
C LYS A 425 -10.94 -4.27 22.64
N VAL A 426 -9.95 -4.60 21.84
CA VAL A 426 -8.89 -5.56 22.17
C VAL A 426 -7.60 -4.79 22.40
N PRO A 427 -6.90 -4.96 23.56
CA PRO A 427 -5.61 -4.32 23.78
C PRO A 427 -4.61 -4.68 22.67
N ALA A 428 -3.92 -3.69 22.12
CA ALA A 428 -2.88 -3.91 21.14
C ALA A 428 -1.73 -4.74 21.74
N ARG A 429 -1.22 -5.70 20.97
CA ARG A 429 -0.04 -6.47 21.38
C ARG A 429 1.15 -5.56 21.56
N ARG A 430 2.06 -5.96 22.44
CA ARG A 430 3.33 -5.26 22.63
C ARG A 430 4.49 -6.11 22.12
N ASN A 431 5.42 -5.46 21.45
CA ASN A 431 6.67 -6.10 21.02
C ASN A 431 7.67 -6.21 22.17
N ALA A 432 8.85 -6.79 21.91
CA ALA A 432 9.92 -6.94 22.90
C ALA A 432 10.45 -5.60 23.45
N LYS A 433 10.23 -4.48 22.74
CA LYS A 433 10.56 -3.12 23.20
C LYS A 433 9.44 -2.48 24.03
N GLY A 434 8.34 -3.20 24.27
CA GLY A 434 7.17 -2.70 25.02
C GLY A 434 6.29 -1.72 24.21
N GLN A 435 6.55 -1.51 22.94
CA GLN A 435 5.74 -0.65 22.07
C GLN A 435 4.46 -1.39 21.67
N PRO A 436 3.29 -0.75 21.70
CA PRO A 436 2.08 -1.34 21.16
C PRO A 436 2.20 -1.43 19.63
N VAL A 437 1.93 -2.60 19.10
CA VAL A 437 2.03 -2.91 17.69
C VAL A 437 0.80 -3.70 17.24
N GLY A 438 0.48 -3.60 15.96
CA GLY A 438 -0.47 -4.51 15.36
C GLY A 438 0.14 -5.88 15.02
N HIS A 439 -0.65 -6.73 14.40
CA HIS A 439 -0.22 -8.07 13.99
C HIS A 439 0.36 -8.06 12.57
N THR A 440 1.55 -7.48 12.37
CA THR A 440 2.13 -7.28 11.03
C THR A 440 3.59 -7.68 10.89
N GLY A 441 4.11 -8.52 11.77
CA GLY A 441 5.54 -8.85 11.73
C GLY A 441 6.46 -7.73 12.23
N GLN A 442 5.92 -6.73 12.90
CA GLN A 442 6.67 -5.63 13.54
C GLN A 442 7.32 -6.05 14.87
N GLY A 443 7.71 -7.31 14.98
CA GLY A 443 8.35 -7.83 16.18
C GLY A 443 9.55 -7.03 16.67
N SER A 444 10.25 -6.36 15.74
CA SER A 444 11.38 -5.47 16.05
C SER A 444 10.95 -4.05 16.46
N GLY A 445 9.70 -3.66 16.26
CA GLY A 445 9.14 -2.34 16.62
C GLY A 445 9.55 -1.20 15.71
N TYR A 446 9.07 -0.01 16.08
CA TYR A 446 9.40 1.24 15.40
C TYR A 446 10.74 1.77 15.86
N GLU A 447 11.47 2.39 14.94
CA GLU A 447 12.76 3.03 15.17
C GLU A 447 12.73 4.46 14.62
N ASP A 448 13.72 5.28 14.98
CA ASP A 448 13.79 6.72 14.59
C ASP A 448 12.52 7.51 14.88
N THR A 449 11.91 7.23 16.04
CA THR A 449 10.60 7.77 16.44
C THR A 449 10.68 9.21 16.95
N THR A 450 11.49 10.05 16.31
CA THR A 450 11.62 11.46 16.63
C THR A 450 10.57 12.28 15.90
N THR A 451 9.89 13.18 16.63
CA THR A 451 8.97 14.13 16.01
C THR A 451 9.78 15.16 15.22
N VAL A 452 9.49 15.30 13.91
CA VAL A 452 10.21 16.19 12.99
C VAL A 452 9.28 16.86 11.98
N LEU A 453 9.67 18.07 11.57
CA LEU A 453 8.98 18.87 10.55
C LEU A 453 9.92 19.08 9.36
N PHE A 454 9.38 18.94 8.13
CA PHE A 454 10.09 19.24 6.89
C PHE A 454 9.32 20.25 6.05
N ASP A 455 10.01 21.19 5.38
CA ASP A 455 9.48 22.05 4.33
C ASP A 455 9.82 21.43 2.97
N LEU A 456 8.86 20.78 2.33
CA LEU A 456 9.05 20.06 1.06
C LEU A 456 9.39 20.97 -0.14
N VAL A 457 9.20 22.28 -0.03
CA VAL A 457 9.62 23.24 -1.05
C VAL A 457 11.12 23.50 -0.96
N ALA A 458 11.64 23.62 0.26
CA ALA A 458 13.07 23.84 0.51
C ALA A 458 13.89 22.54 0.51
N ASP A 459 13.27 21.44 0.93
CA ASP A 459 13.88 20.12 1.13
C ASP A 459 12.91 18.99 0.70
N PRO A 460 12.74 18.80 -0.61
CA PRO A 460 11.82 17.78 -1.13
C PRO A 460 12.22 16.34 -0.77
N GLU A 461 13.50 16.12 -0.47
CA GLU A 461 14.05 14.81 -0.09
C GLU A 461 13.99 14.56 1.43
N GLN A 462 13.47 15.51 2.23
CA GLN A 462 13.32 15.39 3.68
C GLN A 462 14.61 14.99 4.43
N LEU A 463 15.73 15.63 4.06
CA LEU A 463 17.05 15.41 4.67
C LEU A 463 17.35 16.38 5.81
N GLN A 464 16.68 17.53 5.85
CA GLN A 464 16.98 18.64 6.77
C GLN A 464 15.72 19.05 7.55
N PRO A 465 15.46 18.39 8.69
CA PRO A 465 14.32 18.75 9.52
C PRO A 465 14.47 20.20 10.04
N ILE A 466 13.36 20.92 10.06
CA ILE A 466 13.29 22.28 10.55
C ILE A 466 12.55 22.36 11.90
N ARG A 467 12.64 23.53 12.55
CA ARG A 467 11.82 23.87 13.71
C ARG A 467 11.10 25.17 13.42
N ASP A 468 9.77 25.10 13.41
CA ASP A 468 8.88 26.26 13.27
C ASP A 468 7.65 26.03 14.14
N GLU A 469 7.66 26.64 15.32
CA GLU A 469 6.61 26.44 16.33
C GLU A 469 5.23 26.86 15.82
N ALA A 470 5.14 27.90 14.99
CA ALA A 470 3.87 28.37 14.45
C ALA A 470 3.30 27.36 13.43
N VAL A 471 4.14 26.80 12.58
CA VAL A 471 3.75 25.74 11.64
C VAL A 471 3.37 24.47 12.39
N GLU A 472 4.17 24.05 13.37
CA GLU A 472 3.89 22.85 14.18
C GLU A 472 2.56 22.98 14.92
N GLN A 473 2.26 24.10 15.55
CA GLN A 473 0.99 24.36 16.24
C GLN A 473 -0.19 24.35 15.26
N ARG A 474 -0.05 24.98 14.09
CA ARG A 474 -1.08 24.96 13.04
C ARG A 474 -1.37 23.54 12.56
N LEU A 475 -0.33 22.76 12.25
CA LEU A 475 -0.48 21.37 11.79
C LEU A 475 -1.09 20.49 12.89
N MET A 476 -0.71 20.67 14.16
CA MET A 476 -1.32 19.93 15.28
C MET A 476 -2.80 20.26 15.48
N ALA A 477 -3.21 21.50 15.26
CA ALA A 477 -4.63 21.86 15.26
C ALA A 477 -5.39 21.15 14.13
N GLN A 478 -4.80 21.03 12.94
CA GLN A 478 -5.38 20.27 11.83
C GLN A 478 -5.41 18.75 12.13
N VAL A 479 -4.38 18.19 12.78
CA VAL A 479 -4.40 16.80 13.25
C VAL A 479 -5.60 16.55 14.14
N ALA A 480 -5.84 17.43 15.13
CA ALA A 480 -6.98 17.28 16.05
C ALA A 480 -8.32 17.26 15.29
N LEU A 481 -8.53 18.20 14.35
CA LEU A 481 -9.73 18.26 13.52
C LEU A 481 -9.91 17.01 12.64
N LEU A 482 -8.82 16.51 12.04
CA LEU A 482 -8.86 15.34 11.18
C LEU A 482 -9.05 14.04 11.97
N LEU A 483 -8.51 13.94 13.18
CA LEU A 483 -8.81 12.84 14.10
C LEU A 483 -10.30 12.82 14.47
N GLU A 484 -10.86 13.98 14.82
CA GLU A 484 -12.29 14.10 15.14
C GLU A 484 -13.16 13.74 13.93
N LYS A 485 -12.86 14.29 12.75
CA LYS A 485 -13.57 14.00 11.51
C LYS A 485 -13.57 12.50 11.16
N ASN A 486 -12.46 11.81 11.39
CA ASN A 486 -12.33 10.37 11.16
C ASN A 486 -12.80 9.50 12.35
N ASP A 487 -13.53 10.10 13.30
CA ASP A 487 -14.09 9.42 14.48
C ASP A 487 -13.04 8.61 15.25
N ALA A 488 -11.84 9.18 15.41
CA ALA A 488 -10.73 8.51 16.07
C ALA A 488 -11.05 8.23 17.54
N PRO A 489 -10.58 7.11 18.12
CA PRO A 489 -10.80 6.78 19.52
C PRO A 489 -10.01 7.74 20.43
N PRO A 490 -10.43 7.91 21.71
CA PRO A 490 -9.80 8.85 22.65
C PRO A 490 -8.28 8.69 22.77
N GLU A 491 -7.79 7.47 22.75
CA GLU A 491 -6.35 7.18 22.82
C GLU A 491 -5.55 7.72 21.63
N ALA A 492 -6.16 7.91 20.48
CA ALA A 492 -5.50 8.53 19.34
C ALA A 492 -5.14 10.00 19.61
N PHE A 493 -5.94 10.70 20.40
CA PHE A 493 -5.67 12.06 20.86
C PHE A 493 -4.64 12.07 22.00
N LEU A 494 -4.88 11.26 23.02
CA LEU A 494 -4.06 11.21 24.24
C LEU A 494 -2.59 10.90 23.95
N ARG A 495 -2.32 9.99 23.03
CA ARG A 495 -0.96 9.62 22.63
C ARG A 495 -0.16 10.77 21.99
N LEU A 496 -0.84 11.80 21.48
CA LEU A 496 -0.26 12.97 20.83
C LEU A 496 -0.30 14.22 21.70
N ASP A 497 -0.67 14.09 22.98
CA ASP A 497 -0.92 15.21 23.92
C ASP A 497 -2.03 16.17 23.42
N LEU A 498 -3.02 15.68 22.70
CA LEU A 498 -4.17 16.45 22.25
C LEU A 498 -5.36 16.29 23.20
N PRO A 499 -6.19 17.34 23.38
CA PRO A 499 -7.42 17.22 24.13
C PRO A 499 -8.39 16.27 23.43
N VAL A 500 -9.01 15.39 24.19
CA VAL A 500 -10.07 14.52 23.68
C VAL A 500 -11.35 15.34 23.53
N PRO A 501 -11.99 15.39 22.34
CA PRO A 501 -13.24 16.09 22.17
C PRO A 501 -14.33 15.55 23.10
N ALA A 502 -15.15 16.43 23.66
CA ALA A 502 -16.34 16.00 24.40
C ALA A 502 -17.29 15.31 23.40
N LYS A 503 -17.50 14.01 23.57
CA LYS A 503 -18.51 13.31 22.74
C LYS A 503 -19.89 13.84 23.11
N PRO A 504 -20.74 14.18 22.11
CA PRO A 504 -22.12 14.58 22.35
C PRO A 504 -22.99 13.49 22.93
#